data_ed7ee0c0b78d87274bd89a79cf1b009f
#
_entry.id   ed7ee0c0b78d87274bd89a79cf1b009f
#
_cell.length_a   1.000
_cell.length_b   1.000
_cell.length_c   1.000
_cell.angle_alpha   90.00
_cell.angle_beta   90.00
_cell.angle_gamma   90.00
#
_symmetry.space_group_name_H-M   'P 1'
#
loop_
_entity.id
_entity.type
_entity.pdbx_description
1 polymer ?
#
loop_
_entity_poly.entity_id
_entity_poly.type
_entity_poly.pdbx_seq_one_letter_code
_entity_poly.pdbx_strand_id
1 'polypeptide(L)'
;MSGVIHLLPDHIANQIAAGEVIQRPASVIKETVENAIDAGATEIKVIIKDAGKTLIQIIDNGSGMNAEDAVLCFERHATSKISVADDLFALKTKGFRGEALASIAAIAHVTLKTRLHSEETGNLIQIEGSKITNQEETICSKGTSIEIKNLFYNVPARRNFL
;
A
#
# COMPACT_ATOMS: atom_id res chain seq x y z
N MET A 1 25.90 29.52 6.63
CA MET A 1 25.79 28.40 7.60
C MET A 1 24.39 27.86 7.64
N SER A 2 24.29 26.59 7.52
CA SER A 2 22.99 25.96 7.70
C SER A 2 22.62 26.02 9.17
N GLY A 3 21.36 26.24 9.45
CA GLY A 3 20.84 26.15 10.81
C GLY A 3 20.87 24.72 11.33
N VAL A 4 20.56 24.55 12.58
CA VAL A 4 20.42 23.22 13.20
C VAL A 4 19.13 22.51 12.80
N ILE A 5 18.20 23.24 12.20
CA ILE A 5 16.91 22.70 11.76
C ILE A 5 16.93 22.61 10.24
N HIS A 6 16.66 21.43 9.74
CA HIS A 6 16.61 21.17 8.30
C HIS A 6 15.30 20.50 7.96
N LEU A 7 14.80 20.76 6.74
CA LEU A 7 13.71 19.99 6.19
C LEU A 7 14.25 18.59 5.84
N LEU A 8 13.54 17.56 6.29
CA LEU A 8 13.89 16.20 5.91
C LEU A 8 13.52 15.99 4.44
N PRO A 9 14.36 15.25 3.69
CA PRO A 9 13.95 14.80 2.37
C PRO A 9 12.65 14.01 2.45
N ASP A 10 11.81 14.11 1.42
CA ASP A 10 10.51 13.46 1.39
C ASP A 10 10.58 11.96 1.68
N HIS A 11 11.59 11.27 1.12
CA HIS A 11 11.72 9.84 1.33
C HIS A 11 12.01 9.47 2.79
N ILE A 12 12.76 10.29 3.50
CA ILE A 12 13.04 10.07 4.93
C ILE A 12 11.82 10.37 5.77
N ALA A 13 11.12 11.46 5.47
CA ALA A 13 9.87 11.79 6.15
C ALA A 13 8.84 10.69 5.97
N ASN A 14 8.74 10.13 4.76
CA ASN A 14 7.84 9.02 4.45
C ASN A 14 8.23 7.75 5.21
N GLN A 15 9.53 7.46 5.34
CA GLN A 15 10.00 6.30 6.11
C GLN A 15 9.66 6.43 7.59
N ILE A 16 9.83 7.61 8.17
CA ILE A 16 9.50 7.86 9.57
C ILE A 16 8.00 7.70 9.80
N ALA A 17 7.19 8.32 8.95
CA ALA A 17 5.73 8.21 9.04
C ALA A 17 5.27 6.77 8.85
N ALA A 18 5.88 6.04 7.92
CA ALA A 18 5.58 4.64 7.68
C ALA A 18 5.88 3.77 8.90
N GLY A 19 6.97 4.06 9.61
CA GLY A 19 7.34 3.35 10.82
C GLY A 19 6.34 3.53 11.97
N GLU A 20 5.61 4.62 11.97
CA GLU A 20 4.54 4.86 12.95
C GLU A 20 3.26 4.07 12.62
N VAL A 21 2.97 3.88 11.33
CA VAL A 21 1.77 3.16 10.87
C VAL A 21 2.05 1.67 10.80
N ILE A 22 3.16 1.28 10.20
CA ILE A 22 3.54 -0.11 9.98
C ILE A 22 4.74 -0.44 10.87
N GLN A 23 4.49 -1.14 11.95
CA GLN A 23 5.53 -1.48 12.92
C GLN A 23 6.10 -2.88 12.71
N ARG A 24 5.32 -3.78 12.10
CA ARG A 24 5.70 -5.18 11.93
C ARG A 24 4.89 -5.81 10.79
N PRO A 25 5.30 -7.00 10.31
CA PRO A 25 4.57 -7.69 9.23
C PRO A 25 3.09 -7.91 9.50
N ALA A 26 2.71 -8.20 10.75
CA ALA A 26 1.30 -8.37 11.11
C ALA A 26 0.46 -7.13 10.80
N SER A 27 1.03 -5.94 10.94
CA SER A 27 0.35 -4.69 10.60
C SER A 27 0.05 -4.60 9.11
N VAL A 28 1.00 -5.03 8.28
CA VAL A 28 0.83 -5.08 6.81
C VAL A 28 -0.34 -6.01 6.45
N ILE A 29 -0.34 -7.20 7.02
CA ILE A 29 -1.39 -8.21 6.75
C ILE A 29 -2.74 -7.68 7.17
N LYS A 30 -2.83 -7.13 8.36
CA LYS A 30 -4.08 -6.56 8.87
C LYS A 30 -4.65 -5.50 7.92
N GLU A 31 -3.83 -4.53 7.53
CA GLU A 31 -4.28 -3.42 6.70
C GLU A 31 -4.68 -3.88 5.30
N THR A 32 -3.90 -4.79 4.70
CA THR A 32 -4.21 -5.26 3.35
C THR A 32 -5.41 -6.19 3.31
N VAL A 33 -5.61 -7.01 4.34
CA VAL A 33 -6.81 -7.85 4.46
C VAL A 33 -8.05 -6.99 4.68
N GLU A 34 -7.95 -5.97 5.53
CA GLU A 34 -9.06 -5.04 5.74
C GLU A 34 -9.44 -4.31 4.45
N ASN A 35 -8.46 -3.93 3.63
CA ASN A 35 -8.73 -3.33 2.33
C ASN A 35 -9.48 -4.29 1.41
N ALA A 36 -9.12 -5.56 1.42
CA ALA A 36 -9.80 -6.58 0.62
C ALA A 36 -11.25 -6.76 1.07
N ILE A 37 -11.49 -6.77 2.36
CA ILE A 37 -12.84 -6.86 2.93
C ILE A 37 -13.66 -5.64 2.50
N ASP A 38 -13.08 -4.45 2.61
CA ASP A 38 -13.75 -3.20 2.21
C ASP A 38 -14.08 -3.19 0.72
N ALA A 39 -13.29 -3.87 -0.10
CA ALA A 39 -13.54 -4.03 -1.53
C ALA A 39 -14.60 -5.09 -1.85
N GLY A 40 -15.20 -5.68 -0.85
CA GLY A 40 -16.27 -6.68 -1.02
C GLY A 40 -15.77 -8.07 -1.39
N ALA A 41 -14.52 -8.39 -1.08
CA ALA A 41 -13.98 -9.72 -1.39
C ALA A 41 -14.72 -10.82 -0.64
N THR A 42 -14.99 -11.90 -1.35
CA THR A 42 -15.54 -13.14 -0.76
C THR A 42 -14.47 -14.20 -0.60
N GLU A 43 -13.34 -14.04 -1.26
CA GLU A 43 -12.17 -14.90 -1.13
C GLU A 43 -10.93 -14.05 -0.98
N ILE A 44 -10.12 -14.39 0.01
CA ILE A 44 -8.85 -13.73 0.27
C ILE A 44 -7.80 -14.81 0.51
N LYS A 45 -6.72 -14.78 -0.28
CA LYS A 45 -5.58 -15.67 -0.08
C LYS A 45 -4.43 -14.86 0.49
N VAL A 46 -3.78 -15.41 1.50
CA VAL A 46 -2.63 -14.80 2.13
C VAL A 46 -1.43 -15.73 1.97
N ILE A 47 -0.38 -15.24 1.35
CA ILE A 47 0.87 -15.98 1.15
C ILE A 47 1.97 -15.24 1.90
N ILE A 48 2.69 -15.95 2.75
CA ILE A 48 3.73 -15.37 3.59
C ILE A 48 4.98 -16.21 3.49
N LYS A 49 6.14 -15.56 3.29
CA LYS A 49 7.45 -16.20 3.33
C LYS A 49 8.33 -15.50 4.35
N ASP A 50 9.10 -16.29 5.10
CA ASP A 50 10.01 -15.81 6.14
C ASP A 50 9.31 -14.90 7.15
N ALA A 51 8.16 -15.36 7.66
CA ALA A 51 7.34 -14.63 8.62
C ALA A 51 6.96 -13.21 8.15
N GLY A 52 6.86 -13.02 6.84
CA GLY A 52 6.52 -11.74 6.23
C GLY A 52 7.72 -10.84 5.92
N LYS A 53 8.93 -11.27 6.22
CA LYS A 53 10.13 -10.49 5.94
C LYS A 53 10.46 -10.45 4.44
N THR A 54 10.34 -11.59 3.77
CA THR A 54 10.65 -11.73 2.35
C THR A 54 9.46 -11.45 1.47
N LEU A 55 8.29 -11.98 1.82
CA LEU A 55 7.08 -11.83 1.02
C LEU A 55 5.83 -11.84 1.89
N ILE A 56 4.96 -10.89 1.60
CA ILE A 56 3.55 -10.92 1.99
C ILE A 56 2.77 -10.68 0.71
N GLN A 57 1.89 -11.61 0.35
CA GLN A 57 1.03 -11.45 -0.82
C GLN A 57 -0.43 -11.66 -0.41
N ILE A 58 -1.27 -10.72 -0.79
CA ILE A 58 -2.70 -10.76 -0.52
C ILE A 58 -3.42 -10.75 -1.87
N ILE A 59 -4.17 -11.80 -2.13
CA ILE A 59 -4.93 -11.96 -3.38
C ILE A 59 -6.40 -11.97 -3.02
N ASP A 60 -7.18 -11.08 -3.59
CA ASP A 60 -8.61 -11.00 -3.33
C ASP A 60 -9.42 -10.93 -4.63
N ASN A 61 -10.69 -11.27 -4.53
CA ASN A 61 -11.66 -11.18 -5.62
C ASN A 61 -12.63 -10.02 -5.44
N GLY A 62 -12.21 -8.98 -4.77
CA GLY A 62 -13.02 -7.78 -4.55
C GLY A 62 -13.24 -6.97 -5.82
N SER A 63 -13.71 -5.75 -5.66
CA SER A 63 -14.10 -4.89 -6.79
C SER A 63 -12.95 -4.54 -7.73
N GLY A 64 -11.72 -4.58 -7.28
CA GLY A 64 -10.58 -4.10 -8.05
C GLY A 64 -10.58 -2.59 -8.21
N MET A 65 -9.63 -2.10 -8.99
CA MET A 65 -9.46 -0.67 -9.24
C MET A 65 -9.13 -0.42 -10.70
N ASN A 66 -9.51 0.76 -11.21
CA ASN A 66 -9.02 1.22 -12.50
C ASN A 66 -7.59 1.74 -12.36
N ALA A 67 -6.96 2.09 -13.49
CA ALA A 67 -5.56 2.53 -13.50
C ALA A 67 -5.34 3.76 -12.62
N GLU A 68 -6.24 4.70 -12.67
CA GLU A 68 -6.13 5.95 -11.90
C GLU A 68 -6.22 5.69 -10.39
N ASP A 69 -7.21 4.93 -9.96
CA ASP A 69 -7.39 4.59 -8.56
C ASP A 69 -6.24 3.73 -8.02
N ALA A 70 -5.69 2.86 -8.87
CA ALA A 70 -4.55 2.03 -8.51
C ALA A 70 -3.31 2.88 -8.16
N VAL A 71 -3.07 3.94 -8.91
CA VAL A 71 -2.00 4.89 -8.58
C VAL A 71 -2.32 5.66 -7.31
N LEU A 72 -3.55 6.17 -7.21
CA LEU A 72 -3.97 6.99 -6.09
C LEU A 72 -3.93 6.26 -4.76
N CYS A 73 -4.16 4.95 -4.75
CA CYS A 73 -4.18 4.20 -3.50
C CYS A 73 -2.83 4.19 -2.77
N PHE A 74 -1.74 4.49 -3.47
CA PHE A 74 -0.40 4.59 -2.89
C PHE A 74 0.02 6.01 -2.56
N GLU A 75 -0.81 7.00 -2.85
CA GLU A 75 -0.48 8.38 -2.51
C GLU A 75 -0.85 8.68 -1.06
N ARG A 76 0.12 9.24 -0.34
CA ARG A 76 -0.16 9.79 0.99
C ARG A 76 -1.05 11.00 0.80
N HIS A 77 -2.06 11.13 1.62
CA HIS A 77 -3.06 12.19 1.49
C HIS A 77 -3.93 12.09 0.23
N ALA A 78 -4.09 10.88 -0.34
CA ALA A 78 -5.06 10.66 -1.41
C ALA A 78 -6.46 11.14 -1.00
N THR A 79 -6.74 11.06 0.28
CA THR A 79 -7.97 11.55 0.90
C THR A 79 -8.13 13.06 0.84
N SER A 80 -7.07 13.83 0.54
CA SER A 80 -7.19 15.28 0.41
C SER A 80 -8.00 15.71 -0.82
N LYS A 81 -8.22 14.80 -1.74
CA LYS A 81 -9.08 15.03 -2.90
C LYS A 81 -10.55 14.83 -2.57
N ILE A 82 -10.84 14.36 -1.41
CA ILE A 82 -12.18 14.17 -0.95
C ILE A 82 -12.66 15.48 -0.35
N SER A 83 -13.82 15.94 -0.73
CA SER A 83 -14.30 17.21 -0.24
C SER A 83 -15.07 17.04 1.07
N VAL A 84 -14.62 17.75 1.97
CA VAL A 84 -15.24 18.25 3.17
C VAL A 84 -15.95 17.27 4.12
N ALA A 85 -17.23 17.19 4.16
CA ALA A 85 -17.94 16.58 5.30
C ALA A 85 -18.07 15.06 5.22
N ASP A 86 -18.40 14.55 4.03
CA ASP A 86 -18.57 13.12 3.82
C ASP A 86 -17.26 12.37 3.97
N ASP A 87 -16.19 13.05 3.66
CA ASP A 87 -14.86 12.50 3.65
C ASP A 87 -14.26 12.41 5.03
N LEU A 88 -14.52 13.41 5.86
CA LEU A 88 -14.15 13.35 7.26
C LEU A 88 -14.87 12.21 7.97
N PHE A 89 -16.13 11.98 7.59
CA PHE A 89 -16.90 10.87 8.12
C PHE A 89 -16.31 9.53 7.67
N ALA A 90 -15.98 9.40 6.39
CA ALA A 90 -15.37 8.18 5.84
C ALA A 90 -14.00 7.90 6.47
N LEU A 91 -13.18 8.93 6.67
CA LEU A 91 -11.90 8.81 7.35
C LEU A 91 -12.09 8.34 8.79
N LYS A 92 -13.08 8.86 9.46
CA LYS A 92 -13.36 8.51 10.85
C LYS A 92 -13.80 7.07 11.00
N THR A 93 -14.59 6.55 10.04
CA THR A 93 -15.08 5.17 10.07
C THR A 93 -14.06 4.16 9.57
N LYS A 94 -13.21 4.53 8.62
CA LYS A 94 -12.21 3.63 8.03
C LYS A 94 -10.83 3.79 8.65
N GLY A 95 -10.64 4.72 9.57
CA GLY A 95 -9.35 5.03 10.13
C GLY A 95 -8.39 5.57 9.08
N PHE A 96 -7.11 5.26 9.21
CA PHE A 96 -6.06 5.75 8.32
C PHE A 96 -5.68 4.77 7.22
N ARG A 97 -6.63 3.93 6.78
CA ARG A 97 -6.36 2.93 5.74
C ARG A 97 -5.90 3.56 4.43
N GLY A 98 -6.37 4.77 4.11
CA GLY A 98 -5.92 5.49 2.93
C GLY A 98 -4.43 5.81 2.93
N GLU A 99 -3.77 5.78 4.10
CA GLU A 99 -2.34 6.02 4.22
C GLU A 99 -1.52 4.74 4.40
N ALA A 100 -2.16 3.63 4.73
CA ALA A 100 -1.45 2.38 5.02
C ALA A 100 -0.68 1.88 3.81
N LEU A 101 -1.30 1.88 2.62
CA LEU A 101 -0.63 1.46 1.39
C LEU A 101 0.53 2.37 1.02
N ALA A 102 0.38 3.67 1.20
CA ALA A 102 1.47 4.62 0.99
C ALA A 102 2.63 4.36 1.93
N SER A 103 2.33 4.05 3.19
CA SER A 103 3.33 3.70 4.20
C SER A 103 4.06 2.40 3.85
N ILE A 104 3.33 1.39 3.41
CA ILE A 104 3.91 0.12 2.96
C ILE A 104 4.85 0.35 1.76
N ALA A 105 4.41 1.13 0.79
CA ALA A 105 5.19 1.44 -0.40
C ALA A 105 6.46 2.21 -0.09
N ALA A 106 6.50 2.94 1.02
CA ALA A 106 7.68 3.68 1.45
C ALA A 106 8.79 2.75 1.99
N ILE A 107 8.45 1.55 2.47
CA ILE A 107 9.39 0.68 3.19
C ILE A 107 9.48 -0.73 2.64
N ALA A 108 8.95 -0.96 1.45
CA ALA A 108 8.96 -2.28 0.81
C ALA A 108 8.99 -2.15 -0.70
N HIS A 109 9.24 -3.28 -1.37
CA HIS A 109 9.06 -3.40 -2.81
C HIS A 109 7.65 -3.94 -3.06
N VAL A 110 6.81 -3.15 -3.70
CA VAL A 110 5.40 -3.48 -3.88
C VAL A 110 5.09 -3.71 -5.35
N THR A 111 4.36 -4.79 -5.64
CA THR A 111 3.78 -5.05 -6.95
C THR A 111 2.28 -5.23 -6.77
N LEU A 112 1.51 -4.37 -7.41
CA LEU A 112 0.06 -4.41 -7.40
C LEU A 112 -0.44 -4.81 -8.78
N LYS A 113 -1.35 -5.79 -8.82
CA LYS A 113 -2.13 -6.10 -10.01
C LYS A 113 -3.59 -6.00 -9.63
N THR A 114 -4.36 -5.26 -10.41
CA THR A 114 -5.77 -5.03 -10.09
C THR A 114 -6.60 -4.94 -11.35
N ARG A 115 -7.81 -5.49 -11.30
CA ARG A 115 -8.74 -5.46 -12.43
C ARG A 115 -10.16 -5.29 -11.92
N LEU A 116 -10.89 -4.36 -12.54
CA LEU A 116 -12.33 -4.25 -12.34
C LEU A 116 -13.04 -5.44 -12.97
N HIS A 117 -14.15 -5.87 -12.39
CA HIS A 117 -14.93 -7.00 -12.91
C HIS A 117 -15.49 -6.69 -14.31
N SER A 118 -15.73 -5.43 -14.62
CA SER A 118 -16.26 -4.98 -15.91
C SER A 118 -15.20 -4.88 -17.01
N GLU A 119 -13.92 -4.96 -16.67
CA GLU A 119 -12.82 -4.81 -17.62
C GLU A 119 -12.20 -6.16 -17.96
N GLU A 120 -11.70 -6.29 -19.19
CA GLU A 120 -11.05 -7.54 -19.63
C GLU A 120 -9.60 -7.61 -19.21
N THR A 121 -8.96 -6.45 -19.05
CA THR A 121 -7.56 -6.35 -18.61
C THR A 121 -7.48 -5.53 -17.34
N GLY A 122 -6.37 -5.67 -16.65
CA GLY A 122 -6.08 -4.92 -15.45
C GLY A 122 -4.83 -4.08 -15.60
N ASN A 123 -4.31 -3.65 -14.47
CA ASN A 123 -3.14 -2.77 -14.40
C ASN A 123 -2.14 -3.33 -13.41
N LEU A 124 -0.86 -3.21 -13.78
CA LEU A 124 0.26 -3.55 -12.92
C LEU A 124 0.99 -2.27 -12.53
N ILE A 125 1.28 -2.15 -11.25
CA ILE A 125 2.07 -1.04 -10.71
C ILE A 125 3.15 -1.63 -9.83
N GLN A 126 4.40 -1.20 -10.04
CA GLN A 126 5.52 -1.55 -9.19
C GLN A 126 6.05 -0.29 -8.52
N ILE A 127 6.29 -0.36 -7.22
CA ILE A 127 6.70 0.77 -6.41
C ILE A 127 7.84 0.34 -5.50
N GLU A 128 8.87 1.19 -5.41
CA GLU A 128 9.98 1.01 -4.48
C GLU A 128 10.26 2.34 -3.79
N GLY A 129 10.26 2.34 -2.47
CA GLY A 129 10.54 3.56 -1.69
C GLY A 129 9.64 4.72 -2.07
N SER A 130 8.35 4.50 -2.20
CA SER A 130 7.32 5.46 -2.60
C SER A 130 7.36 5.89 -4.06
N LYS A 131 8.26 5.32 -4.86
CA LYS A 131 8.43 5.73 -6.25
C LYS A 131 7.93 4.66 -7.19
N ILE A 132 7.05 5.03 -8.11
CA ILE A 132 6.55 4.11 -9.13
C ILE A 132 7.68 3.82 -10.11
N THR A 133 8.07 2.55 -10.23
CA THR A 133 9.14 2.12 -11.12
C THR A 133 8.61 1.51 -12.41
N ASN A 134 7.36 1.03 -12.41
CA ASN A 134 6.72 0.48 -13.59
C ASN A 134 5.21 0.60 -13.46
N GLN A 135 4.56 0.88 -14.58
CA GLN A 135 3.11 0.94 -14.66
C GLN A 135 2.71 0.51 -16.07
N GLU A 136 1.89 -0.54 -16.16
CA GLU A 136 1.47 -1.07 -17.46
C GLU A 136 0.13 -1.78 -17.36
N GLU A 137 -0.53 -1.93 -18.50
CA GLU A 137 -1.70 -2.79 -18.63
C GLU A 137 -1.24 -4.24 -18.59
N THR A 138 -2.02 -5.10 -17.96
CA THR A 138 -1.66 -6.51 -17.82
C THR A 138 -2.90 -7.40 -17.83
N ILE A 139 -2.69 -8.67 -18.09
CA ILE A 139 -3.74 -9.68 -17.95
C ILE A 139 -3.65 -10.22 -16.53
N CYS A 140 -4.75 -10.11 -15.79
CA CYS A 140 -4.81 -10.60 -14.42
C CYS A 140 -6.24 -10.98 -14.05
N SER A 141 -6.40 -11.63 -12.91
CA SER A 141 -7.71 -11.99 -12.39
C SER A 141 -8.46 -10.78 -11.87
N LYS A 142 -9.78 -10.89 -11.82
CA LYS A 142 -10.65 -9.88 -11.20
C LYS A 142 -10.26 -9.68 -9.74
N GLY A 143 -10.29 -8.46 -9.28
CA GLY A 143 -9.91 -8.12 -7.92
C GLY A 143 -8.52 -7.55 -7.85
N THR A 144 -7.82 -7.80 -6.75
CA THR A 144 -6.52 -7.20 -6.48
C THR A 144 -5.55 -8.23 -5.94
N SER A 145 -4.31 -8.20 -6.45
CA SER A 145 -3.19 -8.95 -5.90
C SER A 145 -2.10 -7.95 -5.54
N ILE A 146 -1.71 -7.91 -4.29
CA ILE A 146 -0.63 -7.06 -3.83
C ILE A 146 0.49 -7.93 -3.28
N GLU A 147 1.69 -7.78 -3.83
CA GLU A 147 2.90 -8.43 -3.35
C GLU A 147 3.77 -7.41 -2.65
N ILE A 148 4.12 -7.69 -1.42
CA ILE A 148 4.94 -6.83 -0.59
C ILE A 148 6.21 -7.61 -0.25
N LYS A 149 7.33 -7.17 -0.82
CA LYS A 149 8.61 -7.86 -0.69
C LYS A 149 9.60 -7.01 0.06
N ASN A 150 10.50 -7.69 0.77
CA ASN A 150 11.64 -7.06 1.44
C ASN A 150 11.23 -5.93 2.38
N LEU A 151 10.22 -6.21 3.21
CA LEU A 151 9.69 -5.24 4.17
C LEU A 151 10.83 -4.66 5.01
N PHE A 152 10.84 -3.34 5.16
CA PHE A 152 11.87 -2.57 5.88
C PHE A 152 13.26 -2.63 5.24
N TYR A 153 13.36 -2.94 3.93
CA TYR A 153 14.65 -3.03 3.25
C TYR A 153 15.48 -1.75 3.38
N ASN A 154 14.84 -0.60 3.44
CA ASN A 154 15.48 0.71 3.57
C ASN A 154 15.42 1.28 5.00
N VAL A 155 15.05 0.46 5.97
CA VAL A 155 15.01 0.81 7.39
C VAL A 155 15.75 -0.26 8.18
N PRO A 156 17.10 -0.30 8.10
CA PRO A 156 17.90 -1.40 8.65
C PRO A 156 17.67 -1.70 10.14
N ALA A 157 17.49 -0.65 10.95
CA ALA A 157 17.24 -0.82 12.37
C ALA A 157 15.95 -1.61 12.63
N ARG A 158 14.91 -1.35 11.86
CA ARG A 158 13.65 -2.06 11.99
C ARG A 158 13.75 -3.48 11.44
N ARG A 159 14.43 -3.64 10.30
CA ARG A 159 14.57 -4.93 9.65
C ARG A 159 15.32 -5.93 10.54
N ASN A 160 16.28 -5.47 11.30
CA ASN A 160 17.05 -6.33 12.19
C ASN A 160 16.22 -6.92 13.33
N PHE A 161 15.06 -6.39 13.61
CA PHE A 161 14.14 -6.91 14.63
C PHE A 161 13.05 -7.82 14.09
N LEU A 162 13.08 -8.13 12.81
CA LEU A 162 12.08 -9.04 12.22
C LEU A 162 12.39 -10.51 12.51
#